data_6a463b1a584d213b3079466aae8f60bb
#
_entry.id   6a463b1a584d213b3079466aae8f60bb
#
_cell.length_a   1.000
_cell.length_b   1.000
_cell.length_c   1.000
_cell.angle_alpha   90.00
_cell.angle_beta   90.00
_cell.angle_gamma   90.00
#
_symmetry.space_group_name_H-M   'P 1'
#
loop_
_entity.id
_entity.type
_entity.pdbx_description
1 polymer ?
#
loop_
_entity_poly.entity_id
_entity_poly.type
_entity_poly.pdbx_seq_one_letter_code
_entity_poly.pdbx_strand_id
1 'polypeptide(L)' 'MATVSKKDVERLSGLYADRLTRNVSYRVEDMDELIGSDVWREASDEHRRFLKSQIREKAFKLLMDAGFPPDVVRRIKEGL' A
#
# COMPACT_ATOMS: atom_id res chain seq x y z
N MET A 1 12.22 -5.83 17.97
CA MET A 1 11.05 -6.10 17.14
C MET A 1 10.56 -4.80 16.52
N ALA A 2 10.60 -4.72 15.20
CA ALA A 2 10.16 -3.50 14.53
C ALA A 2 8.65 -3.39 14.60
N THR A 3 8.17 -2.41 15.35
CA THR A 3 6.75 -2.09 15.37
C THR A 3 6.44 -1.25 14.14
N VAL A 4 5.40 -1.63 13.41
CA VAL A 4 4.95 -0.88 12.26
C VAL A 4 4.47 0.49 12.72
N SER A 5 5.21 1.52 12.36
CA SER A 5 4.85 2.89 12.70
C SER A 5 3.63 3.32 11.87
N LYS A 6 2.67 3.95 12.54
CA LYS A 6 1.50 4.51 11.87
C LYS A 6 1.90 5.51 10.78
N LYS A 7 2.96 6.28 11.05
CA LYS A 7 3.49 7.25 10.09
C LYS A 7 4.05 6.56 8.84
N ASP A 8 4.73 5.44 9.01
CA ASP A 8 5.29 4.69 7.89
C ASP A 8 4.18 4.12 7.02
N VAL A 9 3.12 3.59 7.62
CA VAL A 9 1.98 3.07 6.88
C VAL A 9 1.30 4.19 6.10
N GLU A 10 1.12 5.35 6.70
CA GLU A 10 0.52 6.50 6.02
C GLU A 10 1.36 6.98 4.85
N ARG A 11 2.68 7.08 5.05
CA ARG A 11 3.60 7.51 4.01
C ARG A 11 3.61 6.53 2.84
N LEU A 12 3.75 5.25 3.14
CA LEU A 12 3.79 4.20 2.12
C LEU A 12 2.45 4.06 1.39
N SER A 13 1.35 4.24 2.11
CA SER A 13 0.00 4.20 1.51
C SER A 13 -0.19 5.34 0.51
N GLY A 14 0.27 6.54 0.87
CA GLY A 14 0.22 7.69 -0.03
C GLY A 14 1.04 7.47 -1.29
N LEU A 15 2.25 6.91 -1.15
CA LEU A 15 3.09 6.58 -2.29
C LEU A 15 2.45 5.52 -3.18
N TYR A 16 1.89 4.49 -2.58
CA TYR A 16 1.22 3.43 -3.33
C TYR A 16 0.00 3.97 -4.09
N ALA A 17 -0.81 4.79 -3.43
CA ALA A 17 -1.97 5.42 -4.08
C ALA A 17 -1.53 6.26 -5.29
N ASP A 18 -0.46 7.04 -5.15
CA ASP A 18 0.08 7.83 -6.24
C ASP A 18 0.51 6.96 -7.42
N ARG A 19 1.18 5.85 -7.15
CA ARG A 19 1.62 4.92 -8.20
C ARG A 19 0.45 4.21 -8.87
N LEU A 20 -0.60 3.91 -8.11
CA LEU A 20 -1.81 3.31 -8.68
C LEU A 20 -2.52 4.26 -9.66
N THR A 21 -2.39 5.57 -9.47
CA THR A 21 -2.95 6.53 -10.43
C THR A 21 -2.28 6.44 -11.79
N ARG A 22 -1.04 5.98 -11.82
CA ARG A 22 -0.25 5.85 -13.05
C ARG A 22 -0.32 4.45 -13.64
N ASN A 23 -0.44 3.45 -12.78
CA ASN A 23 -0.51 2.06 -13.20
C ASN A 23 -1.38 1.28 -12.20
N VAL A 24 -2.60 0.98 -12.60
CA VAL A 24 -3.58 0.30 -11.74
C VAL A 24 -3.17 -1.12 -11.36
N SER A 25 -2.21 -1.69 -12.08
CA SER A 25 -1.70 -3.03 -11.80
C SER A 25 -0.44 -3.02 -10.91
N TYR A 26 -0.03 -1.84 -10.44
CA TYR A 26 1.16 -1.73 -9.62
C TYR A 26 0.98 -2.46 -8.29
N ARG A 27 2.01 -3.20 -7.90
CA ARG A 27 1.96 -4.02 -6.69
C ARG A 27 2.72 -3.33 -5.56
N VAL A 28 2.14 -3.35 -4.36
CA VAL A 28 2.73 -2.70 -3.19
C VAL A 28 4.11 -3.29 -2.87
N GLU A 29 4.28 -4.60 -3.05
CA GLU A 29 5.56 -5.26 -2.76
C GLU A 29 6.69 -4.88 -3.72
N ASP A 30 6.36 -4.19 -4.82
CA ASP A 30 7.37 -3.75 -5.79
C ASP A 30 7.84 -2.32 -5.54
N MET A 31 7.30 -1.64 -4.53
CA MET A 31 7.73 -0.28 -4.21
C MET A 31 9.15 -0.26 -3.64
N ASP A 32 10.02 0.53 -4.26
CA ASP A 32 11.41 0.68 -3.81
C ASP A 32 11.47 1.21 -2.38
N GLU A 33 10.62 2.15 -2.04
CA GLU A 33 10.56 2.76 -0.72
C GLU A 33 10.19 1.74 0.35
N LEU A 34 9.30 0.81 0.02
CA LEU A 34 8.91 -0.26 0.93
C LEU A 34 10.08 -1.23 1.14
N ILE A 35 10.68 -1.68 0.03
CA ILE A 35 11.79 -2.64 0.06
C ILE A 35 12.97 -2.05 0.83
N GLY A 36 13.21 -0.75 0.68
CA GLY A 36 14.30 -0.07 1.37
C GLY A 36 14.02 0.25 2.83
N SER A 37 12.79 0.04 3.31
CA SER A 37 12.46 0.37 4.68
C SER A 37 12.91 -0.72 5.65
N ASP A 38 13.37 -0.30 6.84
CA ASP A 38 13.77 -1.24 7.89
C ASP A 38 12.57 -2.07 8.36
N VAL A 39 11.40 -1.46 8.38
CA VAL A 39 10.15 -2.12 8.77
C VAL A 39 9.90 -3.34 7.91
N TRP A 40 10.07 -3.21 6.60
CA TRP A 40 9.86 -4.31 5.67
C TRP A 40 10.96 -5.37 5.78
N ARG A 41 12.22 -4.92 5.83
CA ARG A 41 13.35 -5.85 5.87
C ARG A 41 13.38 -6.71 7.12
N GLU A 42 12.99 -6.15 8.26
CA GLU A 42 13.01 -6.84 9.55
C GLU A 42 11.72 -7.60 9.84
N ALA A 43 10.69 -7.42 9.03
CA ALA A 43 9.40 -8.05 9.25
C ALA A 43 9.40 -9.52 8.87
N SER A 44 8.70 -10.33 9.66
CA SER A 44 8.42 -11.72 9.29
C SER A 44 7.45 -11.76 8.12
N ASP A 45 7.30 -12.93 7.47
CA ASP A 45 6.35 -13.09 6.36
C ASP A 45 4.94 -12.73 6.76
N GLU A 46 4.52 -13.12 7.96
CA GLU A 46 3.21 -12.78 8.51
C GLU A 46 3.05 -11.27 8.66
N HIS A 47 4.08 -10.62 9.19
CA HIS A 47 4.10 -9.18 9.38
C HIS A 47 4.06 -8.43 8.05
N ARG A 48 4.77 -8.97 7.04
CA ARG A 48 4.77 -8.40 5.70
C ARG A 48 3.39 -8.46 5.06
N ARG A 49 2.67 -9.56 5.25
CA ARG A 49 1.27 -9.67 4.77
C ARG A 49 0.37 -8.65 5.43
N PHE A 50 0.53 -8.50 6.74
CA PHE A 50 -0.24 -7.52 7.49
C PHE A 50 0.06 -6.10 7.01
N LEU A 51 1.34 -5.78 6.82
CA LEU A 51 1.78 -4.48 6.35
C LEU A 51 1.24 -4.17 4.96
N LYS A 52 1.31 -5.14 4.05
CA LYS A 52 0.75 -5.00 2.70
C LYS A 52 -0.74 -4.72 2.75
N SER A 53 -1.46 -5.46 3.56
CA SER A 53 -2.91 -5.29 3.73
C SER A 53 -3.24 -3.88 4.21
N GLN A 54 -2.52 -3.39 5.21
CA GLN A 54 -2.72 -2.05 5.76
C GLN A 54 -2.44 -0.96 4.73
N ILE A 55 -1.34 -1.09 3.99
CA ILE A 55 -0.96 -0.13 2.96
C ILE A 55 -2.02 -0.11 1.85
N ARG A 56 -2.46 -1.28 1.41
CA ARG A 56 -3.47 -1.39 0.35
C ARG A 56 -4.80 -0.76 0.77
N GLU A 57 -5.28 -1.10 1.95
CA GLU A 57 -6.55 -0.55 2.44
C GLU A 57 -6.52 0.97 2.54
N LYS A 58 -5.46 1.52 3.10
CA LYS A 58 -5.31 2.98 3.22
C LYS A 58 -5.17 3.64 1.86
N ALA A 59 -4.43 3.02 0.94
CA ALA A 59 -4.28 3.54 -0.41
C ALA A 59 -5.62 3.60 -1.14
N PHE A 60 -6.42 2.54 -1.03
CA PHE A 60 -7.75 2.51 -1.65
C PHE A 60 -8.66 3.58 -1.07
N LYS A 61 -8.59 3.79 0.24
CA LYS A 61 -9.34 4.85 0.90
C LYS A 61 -8.94 6.23 0.39
N LEU A 62 -7.63 6.44 0.23
CA LEU A 62 -7.10 7.70 -0.32
C LEU A 62 -7.58 7.93 -1.75
N LEU A 63 -7.62 6.87 -2.57
CA LEU A 63 -8.12 6.96 -3.93
C LEU A 63 -9.59 7.34 -3.95
N MET A 64 -10.40 6.74 -3.08
CA MET A 64 -11.82 7.07 -2.99
C MET A 64 -12.02 8.51 -2.52
N ASP A 65 -11.25 8.94 -1.54
CA ASP A 65 -11.31 10.33 -1.03
C ASP A 65 -10.88 11.33 -2.10
N ALA A 66 -9.99 10.92 -3.00
CA ALA A 66 -9.54 11.76 -4.11
C ALA A 66 -10.55 11.83 -5.27
N GLY A 67 -11.66 11.10 -5.17
CA GLY A 67 -12.72 11.15 -6.16
C GLY A 67 -12.65 10.08 -7.24
N PHE A 68 -11.82 9.05 -7.08
CA PHE A 68 -11.79 7.95 -8.04
C PHE A 68 -13.11 7.18 -7.99
N PRO A 69 -13.63 6.76 -9.14
CA PRO A 69 -14.88 5.99 -9.17
C PRO A 69 -14.74 4.69 -8.36
N PRO A 70 -15.78 4.33 -7.58
CA PRO A 70 -15.76 3.08 -6.81
C PRO A 70 -15.49 1.83 -7.65
N ASP A 71 -15.94 1.84 -8.91
CA ASP A 71 -15.72 0.72 -9.83
C ASP A 71 -14.24 0.52 -10.12
N VAL A 72 -13.50 1.61 -10.30
CA VAL A 72 -12.06 1.56 -10.57
C VAL A 72 -11.33 1.02 -9.35
N VAL A 73 -11.65 1.53 -8.17
CA VAL A 73 -11.04 1.09 -6.91
C VAL A 73 -11.30 -0.40 -6.67
N ARG A 74 -12.54 -0.84 -6.90
CA ARG A 74 -12.91 -2.24 -6.75
C ARG A 74 -12.14 -3.14 -7.73
N ARG A 75 -11.97 -2.67 -8.96
CA ARG A 75 -11.24 -3.39 -9.99
C ARG A 75 -9.76 -3.57 -9.59
N ILE A 76 -9.16 -2.55 -9.02
CA ILE A 76 -7.80 -2.61 -8.48
C ILE A 76 -7.73 -3.65 -7.35
N LYS A 77 -8.69 -3.62 -6.45
CA LYS A 77 -8.77 -4.56 -5.33
C LYS A 77 -8.86 -6.01 -5.80
N GLU A 78 -9.70 -6.27 -6.79
CA GLU A 78 -9.94 -7.62 -7.31
C GLU A 78 -8.80 -8.13 -8.18
N GLY A 79 -8.11 -7.23 -8.86
CA GLY A 79 -7.01 -7.57 -9.75
C GLY A 79 -5.70 -7.87 -9.03
N LEU A 80 -5.65 -7.61 -7.76
CA LEU A 80 -4.48 -7.84 -6.93
C LEU A 80 -4.79 -8.88 -5.88
#